data_262e485055ee8e442373013c3c33ac94
#
_entry.id   262e485055ee8e442373013c3c33ac94
#
_cell.length_a   1.000
_cell.length_b   1.000
_cell.length_c   1.000
_cell.angle_alpha   90.00
_cell.angle_beta   90.00
_cell.angle_gamma   90.00
#
_symmetry.space_group_name_H-M   'P 1'
#
loop_
_entity.id
_entity.type
_entity.pdbx_description
1 polymer ?
#
loop_
_entity_poly.entity_id
_entity_poly.type
_entity_poly.pdbx_seq_one_letter_code
_entity_poly.pdbx_strand_id
1 'polypeptide(L)'
;MKEQIVFDDWLYRSPNAAKNRRKDYLLCCILIWILELMSIVGLFFSVYACFALLLAIGTNIVLLFEYWKVKNNHLIITKEAIYITNKFKKTRKYLLDYKACSLEIQRSVKRSGGIWLKFYDKNGKLLLKYEDMLNTPTMYGGKLLPWGEAIKSLQIPVIDKNDLYNLW
;
A
#
# COMPACT_ATOMS: atom_id res chain seq x y z
N MET A 1 20.41 -12.60 -18.53
CA MET A 1 19.04 -13.09 -18.83
C MET A 1 18.06 -12.05 -18.31
N LYS A 2 17.06 -11.62 -19.11
CA LYS A 2 15.98 -10.75 -18.60
C LYS A 2 15.04 -11.63 -17.77
N GLU A 3 14.87 -11.32 -16.49
CA GLU A 3 13.91 -12.02 -15.64
C GLU A 3 12.49 -11.87 -16.23
N GLN A 4 11.78 -12.98 -16.35
CA GLN A 4 10.41 -12.95 -16.87
C GLN A 4 9.46 -12.37 -15.81
N ILE A 5 8.93 -11.18 -16.08
CA ILE A 5 7.93 -10.55 -15.24
C ILE A 5 6.61 -11.31 -15.39
N VAL A 6 6.05 -11.73 -14.25
CA VAL A 6 4.74 -12.40 -14.15
C VAL A 6 3.66 -11.39 -13.79
N PHE A 7 4.01 -10.43 -12.92
CA PHE A 7 3.09 -9.38 -12.49
C PHE A 7 3.84 -8.07 -12.23
N ASP A 8 3.25 -6.97 -12.65
CA ASP A 8 3.71 -5.60 -12.37
C ASP A 8 2.49 -4.76 -11.97
N ASP A 9 2.43 -4.34 -10.70
CA ASP A 9 1.26 -3.65 -10.16
C ASP A 9 0.99 -2.30 -10.83
N TRP A 10 1.99 -1.66 -11.40
CA TRP A 10 1.81 -0.39 -12.12
C TRP A 10 1.06 -0.54 -13.43
N LEU A 11 1.15 -1.70 -14.09
CA LEU A 11 0.39 -1.98 -15.31
C LEU A 11 -1.11 -2.14 -15.03
N TYR A 12 -1.45 -2.62 -13.84
CA TYR A 12 -2.83 -2.89 -13.43
C TYR A 12 -3.45 -1.78 -12.58
N ARG A 13 -2.66 -0.83 -12.10
CA ARG A 13 -3.20 0.33 -11.39
C ARG A 13 -4.09 1.13 -12.31
N SER A 14 -5.34 1.36 -11.90
CA SER A 14 -6.17 2.36 -12.54
C SER A 14 -5.49 3.73 -12.44
N PRO A 15 -5.05 4.34 -13.56
CA PRO A 15 -4.39 5.65 -13.53
C PRO A 15 -5.25 6.71 -12.86
N ASN A 16 -6.57 6.62 -13.06
CA ASN A 16 -7.54 7.55 -12.48
C ASN A 16 -7.68 7.36 -10.96
N ALA A 17 -7.74 6.12 -10.46
CA ALA A 17 -7.83 5.85 -9.03
C ALA A 17 -6.59 6.34 -8.28
N ALA A 18 -5.39 6.04 -8.80
CA ALA A 18 -4.13 6.52 -8.22
C ALA A 18 -4.01 8.05 -8.26
N LYS A 19 -4.45 8.68 -9.37
CA LYS A 19 -4.46 10.14 -9.53
C LYS A 19 -5.44 10.81 -8.56
N ASN A 20 -6.66 10.28 -8.45
CA ASN A 20 -7.68 10.83 -7.55
C ASN A 20 -7.23 10.71 -6.10
N ARG A 21 -6.74 9.56 -5.69
CA ARG A 21 -6.25 9.36 -4.31
C ARG A 21 -5.10 10.30 -3.97
N ARG A 22 -4.16 10.54 -4.91
CA ARG A 22 -3.10 11.54 -4.71
C ARG A 22 -3.65 12.96 -4.58
N LYS A 23 -4.68 13.31 -5.37
CA LYS A 23 -5.35 14.61 -5.25
C LYS A 23 -6.03 14.77 -3.90
N ASP A 24 -6.71 13.72 -3.41
CA ASP A 24 -7.39 13.75 -2.10
C ASP A 24 -6.39 14.00 -0.97
N TYR A 25 -5.25 13.29 -0.96
CA TYR A 25 -4.21 13.54 0.03
C TYR A 25 -3.62 14.96 -0.08
N LEU A 26 -3.38 15.46 -1.29
CA LEU A 26 -2.88 16.80 -1.50
C LEU A 26 -3.88 17.86 -1.01
N LEU A 27 -5.16 17.68 -1.32
CA LEU A 27 -6.23 18.57 -0.86
C LEU A 27 -6.30 18.59 0.68
N CYS A 28 -6.26 17.41 1.32
CA CYS A 28 -6.22 17.33 2.78
C CYS A 28 -4.99 18.04 3.36
N CYS A 29 -3.81 17.92 2.77
CA CYS A 29 -2.61 18.64 3.21
C CYS A 29 -2.81 20.15 3.11
N ILE A 30 -3.39 20.65 2.01
CA ILE A 30 -3.67 22.10 1.83
C ILE A 30 -4.62 22.61 2.91
N LEU A 31 -5.71 21.86 3.18
CA LEU A 31 -6.66 22.24 4.23
C LEU A 31 -6.00 22.29 5.62
N ILE A 32 -5.11 21.34 5.91
CA ILE A 32 -4.41 21.32 7.19
C ILE A 32 -3.40 22.47 7.27
N TRP A 33 -2.72 22.85 6.18
CA TRP A 33 -1.86 24.02 6.17
C TRP A 33 -2.61 25.32 6.47
N ILE A 34 -3.85 25.44 5.98
CA ILE A 34 -4.70 26.59 6.35
C ILE A 34 -4.98 26.59 7.85
N LEU A 35 -5.28 25.42 8.43
CA LEU A 35 -5.47 25.27 9.88
C LEU A 35 -4.19 25.58 10.67
N GLU A 36 -3.02 25.17 10.19
CA GLU A 36 -1.73 25.53 10.79
C GLU A 36 -1.52 27.03 10.82
N LEU A 37 -1.78 27.73 9.71
CA LEU A 37 -1.67 29.20 9.64
C LEU A 37 -2.65 29.87 10.62
N MET A 38 -3.91 29.41 10.68
CA MET A 38 -4.87 29.94 11.64
C MET A 38 -4.44 29.69 13.09
N SER A 39 -3.84 28.53 13.37
CA SER A 39 -3.35 28.19 14.71
C SER A 39 -2.16 29.06 15.11
N ILE A 40 -1.27 29.40 14.18
CA ILE A 40 -0.13 30.34 14.42
C ILE A 40 -0.68 31.72 14.82
N VAL A 41 -1.67 32.24 14.11
CA VAL A 41 -2.32 33.51 14.49
C VAL A 41 -3.00 33.37 15.86
N GLY A 42 -3.65 32.23 16.13
CA GLY A 42 -4.31 31.94 17.41
C GLY A 42 -3.35 31.89 18.61
N LEU A 43 -2.05 31.62 18.41
CA LEU A 43 -1.04 31.62 19.49
C LEU A 43 -0.94 32.97 20.20
N PHE A 44 -1.25 34.07 19.51
CA PHE A 44 -1.29 35.40 20.11
C PHE A 44 -2.44 35.62 21.07
N PHE A 45 -3.46 34.74 21.01
CA PHE A 45 -4.69 34.87 21.77
C PHE A 45 -4.92 33.70 22.76
N SER A 46 -4.32 32.55 22.55
CA SER A 46 -4.58 31.36 23.38
C SER A 46 -3.47 30.32 23.33
N VAL A 47 -3.09 29.80 24.50
CA VAL A 47 -2.16 28.67 24.64
C VAL A 47 -2.70 27.39 23.99
N TYR A 48 -4.02 27.21 23.91
CA TYR A 48 -4.65 26.04 23.28
C TYR A 48 -4.36 25.97 21.78
N ALA A 49 -4.05 27.09 21.13
CA ALA A 49 -3.64 27.09 19.72
C ALA A 49 -2.31 26.35 19.49
N CYS A 50 -1.45 26.25 20.53
CA CYS A 50 -0.22 25.47 20.46
C CYS A 50 -0.50 23.96 20.26
N PHE A 51 -1.47 23.42 21.00
CA PHE A 51 -1.87 22.02 20.86
C PHE A 51 -2.50 21.75 19.48
N ALA A 52 -3.36 22.65 19.01
CA ALA A 52 -3.96 22.55 17.68
C ALA A 52 -2.88 22.54 16.57
N LEU A 53 -1.88 23.40 16.68
CA LEU A 53 -0.76 23.48 15.75
C LEU A 53 0.06 22.18 15.73
N LEU A 54 0.42 21.65 16.89
CA LEU A 54 1.17 20.39 16.98
C LEU A 54 0.38 19.22 16.38
N LEU A 55 -0.93 19.16 16.63
CA LEU A 55 -1.80 18.13 16.06
C LEU A 55 -1.88 18.25 14.54
N ALA A 56 -2.02 19.46 14.02
CA ALA A 56 -2.08 19.73 12.57
C ALA A 56 -0.77 19.33 11.88
N ILE A 57 0.38 19.71 12.43
CA ILE A 57 1.70 19.31 11.89
C ILE A 57 1.85 17.79 11.88
N GLY A 58 1.51 17.11 12.98
CA GLY A 58 1.58 15.64 13.06
C GLY A 58 0.71 14.97 12.01
N THR A 59 -0.52 15.46 11.82
CA THR A 59 -1.45 14.96 10.81
C THR A 59 -0.92 15.17 9.40
N ASN A 60 -0.35 16.34 9.12
CA ASN A 60 0.22 16.66 7.82
C ASN A 60 1.39 15.74 7.45
N ILE A 61 2.26 15.45 8.41
CA ILE A 61 3.37 14.50 8.23
C ILE A 61 2.83 13.11 7.85
N VAL A 62 1.79 12.63 8.54
CA VAL A 62 1.16 11.32 8.24
C VAL A 62 0.57 11.31 6.83
N LEU A 63 -0.15 12.37 6.43
CA LEU A 63 -0.73 12.48 5.08
C LEU A 63 0.33 12.51 3.98
N LEU A 64 1.43 13.22 4.20
CA LEU A 64 2.57 13.22 3.26
C LEU A 64 3.18 11.83 3.11
N PHE A 65 3.30 11.05 4.19
CA PHE A 65 3.77 9.68 4.11
C PHE A 65 2.81 8.79 3.32
N GLU A 66 1.50 8.93 3.51
CA GLU A 66 0.51 8.16 2.74
C GLU A 66 0.51 8.59 1.26
N TYR A 67 0.64 9.88 0.95
CA TYR A 67 0.83 10.36 -0.41
C TYR A 67 2.06 9.72 -1.09
N TRP A 68 3.21 9.68 -0.41
CA TRP A 68 4.43 9.07 -0.95
C TRP A 68 4.29 7.55 -1.14
N LYS A 69 3.55 6.85 -0.27
CA LYS A 69 3.23 5.44 -0.48
C LYS A 69 2.44 5.24 -1.77
N VAL A 70 1.35 5.98 -1.96
CA VAL A 70 0.53 5.85 -3.17
C VAL A 70 1.33 6.17 -4.44
N LYS A 71 2.25 7.13 -4.34
CA LYS A 71 3.06 7.57 -5.48
C LYS A 71 4.17 6.58 -5.84
N ASN A 72 4.85 6.00 -4.86
CA ASN A 72 6.13 5.33 -5.07
C ASN A 72 6.11 3.82 -4.82
N ASN A 73 5.14 3.30 -4.04
CA ASN A 73 5.09 1.86 -3.80
C ASN A 73 4.85 1.11 -5.11
N HIS A 74 5.64 0.08 -5.33
CA HIS A 74 5.60 -0.72 -6.54
C HIS A 74 5.92 -2.17 -6.19
N LEU A 75 5.14 -3.11 -6.73
CA LEU A 75 5.31 -4.53 -6.58
C LEU A 75 5.51 -5.18 -7.95
N ILE A 76 6.63 -5.85 -8.13
CA ILE A 76 6.89 -6.67 -9.31
C ILE A 76 7.13 -8.10 -8.86
N ILE A 77 6.44 -9.05 -9.47
CA ILE A 77 6.61 -10.48 -9.25
C ILE A 77 7.20 -11.07 -10.52
N THR A 78 8.34 -11.73 -10.39
CA THR A 78 8.98 -12.50 -11.45
C THR A 78 8.90 -14.00 -11.13
N LYS A 79 9.39 -14.87 -11.99
CA LYS A 79 9.44 -16.31 -11.72
C LYS A 79 10.37 -16.71 -10.57
N GLU A 80 11.31 -15.85 -10.18
CA GLU A 80 12.36 -16.18 -9.22
C GLU A 80 12.40 -15.24 -8.02
N ALA A 81 11.80 -14.05 -8.14
CA ALA A 81 11.93 -13.00 -7.13
C ALA A 81 10.74 -12.09 -7.07
N ILE A 82 10.57 -11.44 -5.90
CA ILE A 82 9.64 -10.33 -5.71
C ILE A 82 10.46 -9.05 -5.48
N TYR A 83 10.12 -8.00 -6.22
CA TYR A 83 10.70 -6.68 -6.08
C TYR A 83 9.68 -5.76 -5.43
N ILE A 84 10.06 -5.14 -4.33
CA ILE A 84 9.22 -4.15 -3.63
C ILE A 84 9.95 -2.82 -3.59
N THR A 85 9.35 -1.81 -4.21
CA THR A 85 9.78 -0.42 -4.06
C THR A 85 8.93 0.25 -3.00
N ASN A 86 9.57 0.87 -2.02
CA ASN A 86 8.90 1.54 -0.92
C ASN A 86 8.61 3.01 -1.22
N LYS A 87 7.92 3.69 -0.28
CA LYS A 87 7.59 5.12 -0.37
C LYS A 87 8.79 6.05 -0.62
N PHE A 88 10.01 5.63 -0.26
CA PHE A 88 11.25 6.38 -0.48
C PHE A 88 11.98 5.99 -1.78
N LYS A 89 11.31 5.29 -2.70
CA LYS A 89 11.87 4.78 -3.96
C LYS A 89 13.03 3.79 -3.79
N LYS A 90 13.16 3.18 -2.62
CA LYS A 90 14.15 2.11 -2.39
C LYS A 90 13.52 0.79 -2.79
N THR A 91 14.14 0.11 -3.77
CA THR A 91 13.74 -1.22 -4.22
C THR A 91 14.53 -2.29 -3.47
N ARG A 92 13.82 -3.31 -2.98
CA ARG A 92 14.40 -4.52 -2.40
C ARG A 92 14.01 -5.71 -3.24
N LYS A 93 14.97 -6.57 -3.51
CA LYS A 93 14.77 -7.86 -4.18
C LYS A 93 14.67 -8.94 -3.11
N TYR A 94 13.64 -9.77 -3.20
CA TYR A 94 13.44 -10.95 -2.37
C TYR A 94 13.48 -12.17 -3.28
N LEU A 95 14.52 -12.99 -3.15
CA LEU A 95 14.60 -14.30 -3.83
C LEU A 95 13.73 -15.26 -3.03
N LEU A 96 12.71 -15.82 -3.67
CA LEU A 96 11.76 -16.71 -3.04
C LEU A 96 11.70 -18.03 -3.81
N ASP A 97 11.84 -19.13 -3.08
CA ASP A 97 11.40 -20.43 -3.60
C ASP A 97 9.88 -20.52 -3.41
N TYR A 98 9.13 -20.24 -4.48
CA TYR A 98 7.67 -20.21 -4.43
C TYR A 98 7.03 -21.54 -4.00
N LYS A 99 7.73 -22.67 -4.20
CA LYS A 99 7.26 -23.99 -3.75
C LYS A 99 7.46 -24.20 -2.24
N ALA A 100 8.38 -23.44 -1.63
CA ALA A 100 8.70 -23.53 -0.21
C ALA A 100 8.15 -22.34 0.61
N CYS A 101 7.39 -21.45 -0.02
CA CYS A 101 6.76 -20.32 0.67
C CYS A 101 5.24 -20.44 0.67
N SER A 102 4.58 -19.71 1.58
CA SER A 102 3.13 -19.53 1.61
C SER A 102 2.78 -18.05 1.62
N LEU A 103 1.64 -17.70 1.03
CA LEU A 103 1.12 -16.34 1.01
C LEU A 103 -0.10 -16.24 1.92
N GLU A 104 -0.04 -15.36 2.90
CA GLU A 104 -1.19 -14.94 3.70
C GLU A 104 -1.76 -13.64 3.11
N ILE A 105 -3.07 -13.66 2.85
CA ILE A 105 -3.82 -12.49 2.41
C ILE A 105 -4.72 -12.04 3.54
N GLN A 106 -4.65 -10.76 3.88
CA GLN A 106 -5.43 -10.19 4.96
C GLN A 106 -5.89 -8.78 4.58
N ARG A 107 -7.16 -8.44 4.89
CA ARG A 107 -7.61 -7.04 4.81
C ARG A 107 -6.82 -6.16 5.77
N SER A 108 -6.42 -5.00 5.30
CA SER A 108 -5.88 -3.98 6.18
C SER A 108 -6.99 -3.46 7.08
N VAL A 109 -6.72 -3.39 8.39
CA VAL A 109 -7.64 -2.82 9.39
C VAL A 109 -7.81 -1.31 9.20
N LYS A 110 -6.95 -0.70 8.39
CA LYS A 110 -7.00 0.73 8.09
C LYS A 110 -8.23 1.06 7.23
N ARG A 111 -8.87 2.19 7.50
CA ARG A 111 -10.01 2.74 6.73
C ARG A 111 -9.76 2.83 5.21
N SER A 112 -8.50 2.82 4.79
CA SER A 112 -8.09 2.84 3.38
C SER A 112 -8.42 1.57 2.59
N GLY A 113 -8.84 0.49 3.26
CA GLY A 113 -9.31 -0.73 2.59
C GLY A 113 -8.23 -1.50 1.81
N GLY A 114 -6.96 -1.34 2.15
CA GLY A 114 -5.86 -2.06 1.52
C GLY A 114 -5.85 -3.55 1.83
N ILE A 115 -5.03 -4.27 1.11
CA ILE A 115 -4.79 -5.70 1.30
C ILE A 115 -3.33 -5.90 1.71
N TRP A 116 -3.11 -6.69 2.74
CA TRP A 116 -1.79 -7.13 3.14
C TRP A 116 -1.47 -8.45 2.43
N LEU A 117 -0.32 -8.47 1.74
CA LEU A 117 0.32 -9.68 1.21
C LEU A 117 1.51 -10.00 2.10
N LYS A 118 1.48 -11.13 2.79
CA LYS A 118 2.54 -11.58 3.69
C LYS A 118 3.05 -12.92 3.20
N PHE A 119 4.32 -12.99 2.87
CA PHE A 119 4.96 -14.23 2.46
C PHE A 119 5.76 -14.83 3.60
N TYR A 120 5.55 -16.11 3.86
CA TYR A 120 6.22 -16.87 4.91
C TYR A 120 7.05 -17.99 4.29
N ASP A 121 8.15 -18.34 4.93
CA ASP A 121 8.88 -19.55 4.60
C ASP A 121 8.17 -20.80 5.13
N LYS A 122 8.73 -21.99 4.82
CA LYS A 122 8.23 -23.27 5.31
C LYS A 122 8.21 -23.42 6.84
N ASN A 123 8.98 -22.60 7.56
CA ASN A 123 9.05 -22.60 9.02
C ASN A 123 8.09 -21.57 9.65
N GLY A 124 7.26 -20.90 8.84
CA GLY A 124 6.34 -19.87 9.31
C GLY A 124 7.01 -18.52 9.60
N LYS A 125 8.27 -18.31 9.20
CA LYS A 125 8.96 -17.03 9.36
C LYS A 125 8.53 -16.06 8.26
N LEU A 126 8.13 -14.85 8.65
CA LEU A 126 7.77 -13.79 7.71
C LEU A 126 8.98 -13.36 6.87
N LEU A 127 8.91 -13.57 5.56
CA LEU A 127 9.94 -13.19 4.60
C LEU A 127 9.76 -11.76 4.11
N LEU A 128 8.52 -11.44 3.75
CA LEU A 128 8.18 -10.09 3.29
C LEU A 128 6.71 -9.76 3.58
N LYS A 129 6.44 -8.46 3.68
CA LYS A 129 5.10 -7.91 3.84
C LYS A 129 4.91 -6.73 2.88
N TYR A 130 3.84 -6.77 2.10
CA TYR A 130 3.46 -5.70 1.18
C TYR A 130 2.02 -5.25 1.45
N GLU A 131 1.78 -3.95 1.47
CA GLU A 131 0.44 -3.38 1.58
C GLU A 131 0.02 -2.83 0.23
N ASP A 132 -0.94 -3.49 -0.40
CA ASP A 132 -1.58 -2.99 -1.61
C ASP A 132 -2.76 -2.11 -1.23
N MET A 133 -2.57 -0.81 -1.35
CA MET A 133 -3.57 0.19 -0.96
C MET A 133 -4.54 0.54 -2.10
N LEU A 134 -4.24 0.15 -3.33
CA LEU A 134 -5.01 0.54 -4.52
C LEU A 134 -5.90 -0.59 -5.03
N ASN A 135 -5.55 -1.82 -4.69
CA ASN A 135 -6.24 -3.02 -5.14
C ASN A 135 -7.26 -3.47 -4.08
N THR A 136 -8.30 -2.68 -3.87
CA THR A 136 -9.44 -3.14 -3.08
C THR A 136 -10.42 -3.88 -3.98
N PRO A 137 -11.09 -4.95 -3.51
CA PRO A 137 -12.10 -5.68 -4.27
C PRO A 137 -13.18 -4.77 -4.87
N THR A 138 -13.51 -3.69 -4.20
CA THR A 138 -14.47 -2.69 -4.65
C THR A 138 -14.01 -1.90 -5.88
N MET A 139 -12.71 -1.75 -6.11
CA MET A 139 -12.17 -1.04 -7.26
C MET A 139 -12.18 -1.88 -8.55
N TYR A 140 -12.28 -3.19 -8.43
CA TYR A 140 -12.26 -4.12 -9.57
C TYR A 140 -13.63 -4.69 -9.92
N GLY A 141 -14.71 -4.20 -9.31
CA GLY A 141 -16.08 -4.64 -9.61
C GLY A 141 -16.29 -6.15 -9.42
N GLY A 142 -15.65 -6.75 -8.43
CA GLY A 142 -15.72 -8.18 -8.14
C GLY A 142 -14.86 -9.06 -9.06
N LYS A 143 -14.01 -8.48 -9.93
CA LYS A 143 -13.05 -9.24 -10.73
C LYS A 143 -11.85 -9.67 -9.90
N LEU A 144 -11.25 -10.78 -10.30
CA LEU A 144 -9.97 -11.28 -9.79
C LEU A 144 -8.97 -10.14 -9.61
N LEU A 145 -8.38 -10.08 -8.42
CA LEU A 145 -7.28 -9.16 -8.20
C LEU A 145 -6.15 -9.52 -9.16
N PRO A 146 -5.60 -8.58 -9.94
CA PRO A 146 -4.66 -8.89 -11.03
C PRO A 146 -3.45 -9.70 -10.58
N TRP A 147 -2.97 -9.51 -9.35
CA TRP A 147 -1.87 -10.30 -8.79
C TRP A 147 -2.25 -11.73 -8.42
N GLY A 148 -3.55 -12.04 -8.32
CA GLY A 148 -4.04 -13.37 -8.02
C GLY A 148 -3.75 -14.38 -9.11
N GLU A 149 -3.88 -14.00 -10.37
CA GLU A 149 -3.51 -14.84 -11.51
C GLU A 149 -2.01 -15.15 -11.50
N ALA A 150 -1.18 -14.16 -11.17
CA ALA A 150 0.25 -14.35 -11.04
C ALA A 150 0.59 -15.38 -9.94
N ILE A 151 -0.05 -15.27 -8.79
CA ILE A 151 0.15 -16.19 -7.66
C ILE A 151 -0.30 -17.60 -8.00
N LYS A 152 -1.44 -17.76 -8.68
CA LYS A 152 -1.89 -19.06 -9.19
C LYS A 152 -0.91 -19.66 -10.18
N SER A 153 -0.40 -18.86 -11.11
CA SER A 153 0.58 -19.32 -12.10
C SER A 153 1.89 -19.79 -11.47
N LEU A 154 2.27 -19.22 -10.33
CA LEU A 154 3.46 -19.61 -9.56
C LEU A 154 3.20 -20.74 -8.56
N GLN A 155 1.94 -21.22 -8.47
CA GLN A 155 1.53 -22.31 -7.58
C GLN A 155 1.87 -22.05 -6.09
N ILE A 156 1.81 -20.80 -5.66
CA ILE A 156 2.09 -20.43 -4.27
C ILE A 156 0.90 -20.85 -3.40
N PRO A 157 1.10 -21.64 -2.33
CA PRO A 157 0.05 -21.95 -1.36
C PRO A 157 -0.47 -20.66 -0.70
N VAL A 158 -1.80 -20.47 -0.69
CA VAL A 158 -2.42 -19.26 -0.17
C VAL A 158 -3.26 -19.57 1.06
N ILE A 159 -3.09 -18.73 2.09
CA ILE A 159 -3.90 -18.70 3.31
C ILE A 159 -4.72 -17.42 3.28
N ASP A 160 -6.01 -17.55 3.04
CA ASP A 160 -6.93 -16.40 3.02
C ASP A 160 -7.65 -16.27 4.36
N LYS A 161 -7.33 -15.26 5.13
CA LYS A 161 -7.95 -15.03 6.45
C LYS A 161 -9.31 -14.33 6.40
N ASN A 162 -9.71 -13.79 5.26
CA ASN A 162 -10.90 -12.95 5.15
C ASN A 162 -11.81 -13.33 3.99
N ASP A 163 -11.75 -14.57 3.51
CA ASP A 163 -12.48 -15.07 2.34
C ASP A 163 -12.33 -14.19 1.09
N LEU A 164 -11.21 -13.48 0.99
CA LEU A 164 -10.88 -12.64 -0.16
C LEU A 164 -10.63 -13.48 -1.41
N TYR A 165 -10.37 -14.78 -1.23
CA TYR A 165 -10.11 -15.75 -2.27
C TYR A 165 -11.35 -16.06 -3.11
N ASN A 166 -12.54 -15.98 -2.52
CA ASN A 166 -13.80 -16.17 -3.25
C ASN A 166 -14.08 -15.04 -4.24
N LEU A 167 -13.23 -13.99 -4.20
CA LEU A 167 -13.22 -12.89 -5.18
C LEU A 167 -12.26 -13.18 -6.36
N TRP A 168 -11.70 -14.39 -6.43
CA TRP A 168 -10.68 -14.78 -7.44
C TRP A 168 -11.23 -15.71 -8.49
#